data_283a83a49149dc87c7042cb912e084f7
#
_entry.id   283a83a49149dc87c7042cb912e084f7
#
_cell.length_a   1.000
_cell.length_b   1.000
_cell.length_c   1.000
_cell.angle_alpha   90.00
_cell.angle_beta   90.00
_cell.angle_gamma   90.00
#
_symmetry.space_group_name_H-M   'P 1'
#
loop_
_entity.id
_entity.type
_entity.pdbx_description
1 polymer ?
#
loop_
_entity_poly.entity_id
_entity_poly.type
_entity_poly.pdbx_seq_one_letter_code
_entity_poly.pdbx_strand_id
1 'polypeptide(L)'
;MVYENMLDSCPIEERVASLLDSLYNYLNRFDPFNDRLYGILNTIKANLVKLDSVDDNTKNIYLLNTLNYLEKLNHSYLWRYNIAS
;
A
#
# COMPACT_ATOMS: atom_id res chain seq x y z
N MET A 1 -9.83 24.06 -10.11
CA MET A 1 -9.09 24.42 -8.91
C MET A 1 -7.79 23.68 -8.85
N VAL A 2 -6.71 24.41 -8.64
CA VAL A 2 -5.38 23.79 -8.56
C VAL A 2 -5.34 22.78 -7.42
N TYR A 3 -5.92 23.15 -6.32
CA TYR A 3 -5.93 22.30 -5.16
C TYR A 3 -6.62 20.94 -5.42
N GLU A 4 -7.77 21.00 -6.07
CA GLU A 4 -8.49 19.77 -6.42
C GLU A 4 -7.71 18.94 -7.42
N ASN A 5 -7.07 19.62 -8.36
CA ASN A 5 -6.25 18.93 -9.35
C ASN A 5 -5.10 18.19 -8.70
N MET A 6 -4.52 18.75 -7.65
CA MET A 6 -3.45 18.09 -6.94
C MET A 6 -3.92 16.81 -6.29
N LEU A 7 -5.12 16.83 -5.71
CA LEU A 7 -5.69 15.61 -5.11
C LEU A 7 -6.02 14.58 -6.17
N ASP A 8 -6.61 15.05 -7.28
CA ASP A 8 -6.99 14.15 -8.36
C ASP A 8 -5.79 13.56 -9.08
N SER A 9 -4.70 14.31 -9.13
CA SER A 9 -3.52 13.88 -9.85
C SER A 9 -2.55 13.09 -8.97
N CYS A 10 -2.93 12.83 -7.71
CA CYS A 10 -2.10 12.01 -6.85
C CYS A 10 -1.99 10.62 -7.48
N PRO A 11 -0.79 10.21 -7.92
CA PRO A 11 -0.66 8.93 -8.60
C PRO A 11 -1.03 7.78 -7.69
N ILE A 12 -1.64 6.77 -8.28
CA ILE A 12 -1.96 5.54 -7.54
C ILE A 12 -0.68 4.95 -6.94
N GLU A 13 0.44 5.08 -7.65
CA GLU A 13 1.72 4.60 -7.16
C GLU A 13 2.10 5.21 -5.82
N GLU A 14 1.88 6.51 -5.66
CA GLU A 14 2.18 7.17 -4.40
C GLU A 14 1.26 6.72 -3.28
N ARG A 15 0.00 6.47 -3.61
CA ARG A 15 -0.96 5.97 -2.63
C ARG A 15 -0.58 4.57 -2.15
N VAL A 16 -0.18 3.71 -3.09
CA VAL A 16 0.28 2.36 -2.77
C VAL A 16 1.52 2.43 -1.89
N ALA A 17 2.49 3.27 -2.27
CA ALA A 17 3.72 3.41 -1.49
C ALA A 17 3.43 3.94 -0.09
N SER A 18 2.52 4.89 0.03
CA SER A 18 2.14 5.45 1.31
C SER A 18 1.50 4.40 2.21
N LEU A 19 0.62 3.58 1.65
CA LEU A 19 -0.01 2.50 2.41
C LEU A 19 1.00 1.44 2.83
N LEU A 20 1.95 1.12 1.95
CA LEU A 20 3.02 0.20 2.31
C LEU A 20 3.81 0.70 3.50
N ASP A 21 4.20 1.98 3.45
CA ASP A 21 4.95 2.58 4.55
C ASP A 21 4.15 2.54 5.85
N SER A 22 2.86 2.87 5.76
CA SER A 22 1.99 2.84 6.93
C SER A 22 1.92 1.45 7.54
N LEU A 23 1.79 0.42 6.68
CA LEU A 23 1.70 -0.96 7.15
C LEU A 23 3.02 -1.41 7.76
N TYR A 24 4.16 -1.06 7.15
CA TYR A 24 5.46 -1.37 7.74
C TYR A 24 5.59 -0.74 9.12
N ASN A 25 5.16 0.51 9.26
CA ASN A 25 5.23 1.20 10.55
C ASN A 25 4.34 0.50 11.58
N TYR A 26 3.15 0.08 11.17
CA TYR A 26 2.26 -0.66 12.06
C TYR A 26 2.89 -1.97 12.51
N LEU A 27 3.45 -2.72 11.57
CA LEU A 27 4.08 -3.99 11.90
C LEU A 27 5.26 -3.79 12.84
N ASN A 28 6.11 -2.81 12.55
CA ASN A 28 7.26 -2.53 13.40
C ASN A 28 6.85 -2.17 14.82
N ARG A 29 5.72 -1.52 14.96
CA ARG A 29 5.28 -1.03 16.26
C ARG A 29 4.45 -2.05 17.02
N PHE A 30 3.55 -2.75 16.34
CA PHE A 30 2.57 -3.60 17.00
C PHE A 30 2.74 -5.09 16.75
N ASP A 31 3.41 -5.45 15.68
CA ASP A 31 3.50 -6.87 15.30
C ASP A 31 4.82 -7.15 14.58
N PRO A 32 5.96 -6.87 15.24
CA PRO A 32 7.27 -6.92 14.57
C PRO A 32 7.73 -8.32 14.17
N PHE A 33 7.07 -9.35 14.64
CA PHE A 33 7.45 -10.72 14.31
C PHE A 33 6.51 -11.38 13.30
N ASN A 34 5.68 -10.58 12.64
CA ASN A 34 4.76 -11.11 11.64
C ASN A 34 5.47 -11.26 10.29
N ASP A 35 6.27 -12.31 10.17
CA ASP A 35 7.06 -12.57 8.97
C ASP A 35 6.19 -12.74 7.74
N ARG A 36 5.01 -13.29 7.91
CA ARG A 36 4.09 -13.50 6.80
C ARG A 36 3.70 -12.19 6.14
N LEU A 37 3.32 -11.21 6.94
CA LEU A 37 2.94 -9.91 6.39
C LEU A 37 4.13 -9.14 5.84
N TYR A 38 5.26 -9.21 6.52
CA TYR A 38 6.48 -8.61 5.97
C TYR A 38 6.80 -9.21 4.61
N GLY A 39 6.65 -10.54 4.47
CA GLY A 39 6.86 -11.21 3.20
C GLY A 39 5.93 -10.69 2.12
N ILE A 40 4.65 -10.51 2.44
CA ILE A 40 3.67 -10.00 1.49
C ILE A 40 4.02 -8.58 1.07
N LEU A 41 4.32 -7.71 2.02
CA LEU A 41 4.65 -6.32 1.73
C LEU A 41 5.95 -6.23 0.92
N ASN A 42 6.94 -7.04 1.25
CA ASN A 42 8.19 -7.06 0.51
C ASN A 42 7.98 -7.52 -0.93
N THR A 43 7.12 -8.50 -1.14
CA THR A 43 6.78 -8.98 -2.48
C THR A 43 6.11 -7.87 -3.29
N ILE A 44 5.17 -7.17 -2.69
CA ILE A 44 4.50 -6.05 -3.36
C ILE A 44 5.52 -4.99 -3.74
N LYS A 45 6.40 -4.64 -2.82
CA LYS A 45 7.41 -3.62 -3.07
C LYS A 45 8.33 -4.03 -4.24
N ALA A 46 8.75 -5.28 -4.27
CA ALA A 46 9.58 -5.78 -5.36
C ALA A 46 8.84 -5.73 -6.69
N ASN A 47 7.55 -6.07 -6.68
CA ASN A 47 6.75 -6.03 -7.90
C ASN A 47 6.55 -4.61 -8.41
N LEU A 48 6.44 -3.64 -7.51
CA LEU A 48 6.30 -2.24 -7.93
C LEU A 48 7.50 -1.78 -8.74
N VAL A 49 8.69 -2.23 -8.36
CA VAL A 49 9.90 -1.89 -9.12
C VAL A 49 9.83 -2.45 -10.53
N LYS A 50 9.27 -3.65 -10.68
CA LYS A 50 9.17 -4.31 -11.98
C LYS A 50 8.14 -3.65 -12.91
N LEU A 51 7.24 -2.85 -12.37
CA LEU A 51 6.19 -2.22 -13.17
C LEU A 51 6.74 -1.22 -14.18
N ASP A 52 7.96 -0.75 -14.00
CA ASP A 52 8.56 0.16 -14.96
C ASP A 52 8.74 -0.46 -16.33
N SER A 53 8.78 -1.79 -16.40
CA SER A 53 9.01 -2.50 -17.66
C SER A 53 7.74 -3.03 -18.31
N VAL A 54 6.56 -2.79 -17.72
CA VAL A 54 5.30 -3.24 -18.29
C VAL A 54 4.52 -2.06 -18.87
N ASP A 55 3.52 -2.35 -19.70
CA ASP A 55 2.70 -1.30 -20.29
C ASP A 55 1.81 -0.61 -19.23
N ASP A 56 1.34 0.58 -19.57
CA ASP A 56 0.59 1.41 -18.63
C ASP A 56 -0.71 0.73 -18.20
N ASN A 57 -1.36 0.05 -19.10
CA ASN A 57 -2.63 -0.60 -18.78
C ASN A 57 -2.44 -1.71 -17.74
N THR A 58 -1.44 -2.56 -17.94
CA THR A 58 -1.12 -3.63 -17.01
C THR A 58 -0.69 -3.06 -15.67
N LYS A 59 0.12 -2.01 -15.72
CA LYS A 59 0.58 -1.32 -14.53
C LYS A 59 -0.60 -0.78 -13.71
N ASN A 60 -1.54 -0.13 -14.37
CA ASN A 60 -2.70 0.44 -13.67
C ASN A 60 -3.57 -0.64 -13.05
N ILE A 61 -3.78 -1.74 -13.75
CA ILE A 61 -4.56 -2.86 -13.21
C ILE A 61 -3.91 -3.41 -11.96
N TYR A 62 -2.60 -3.62 -12.02
CA TYR A 62 -1.85 -4.13 -10.87
C TYR A 62 -1.94 -3.16 -9.69
N LEU A 63 -1.75 -1.87 -9.96
CA LEU A 63 -1.78 -0.85 -8.92
C LEU A 63 -3.15 -0.75 -8.25
N LEU A 64 -4.22 -0.80 -9.04
CA LEU A 64 -5.57 -0.76 -8.49
C LEU A 64 -5.85 -1.95 -7.60
N ASN A 65 -5.49 -3.14 -8.06
CA ASN A 65 -5.69 -4.35 -7.28
C ASN A 65 -4.87 -4.32 -5.99
N THR A 66 -3.63 -3.86 -6.10
CA THR A 66 -2.74 -3.75 -4.95
C THR A 66 -3.26 -2.72 -3.96
N LEU A 67 -3.72 -1.59 -4.45
CA LEU A 67 -4.27 -0.54 -3.59
C LEU A 67 -5.46 -1.07 -2.80
N ASN A 68 -6.38 -1.76 -3.47
CA ASN A 68 -7.54 -2.35 -2.80
C ASN A 68 -7.13 -3.34 -1.73
N TYR A 69 -6.14 -4.17 -2.03
CA TYR A 69 -5.65 -5.16 -1.09
C TYR A 69 -5.03 -4.48 0.14
N LEU A 70 -4.19 -3.48 -0.11
CA LEU A 70 -3.52 -2.75 0.97
C LEU A 70 -4.51 -1.97 1.83
N GLU A 71 -5.53 -1.41 1.21
CA GLU A 71 -6.56 -0.70 1.96
C GLU A 71 -7.32 -1.64 2.89
N LYS A 72 -7.60 -2.84 2.42
CA LYS A 72 -8.26 -3.84 3.26
C LYS A 72 -7.36 -4.26 4.42
N LEU A 73 -6.09 -4.48 4.15
CA LEU A 73 -5.14 -4.81 5.21
C LEU A 73 -5.02 -3.68 6.21
N ASN A 74 -4.89 -2.47 5.72
CA ASN A 74 -4.75 -1.30 6.58
C ASN A 74 -5.97 -1.14 7.47
N HIS A 75 -7.15 -1.28 6.90
CA HIS A 75 -8.39 -1.18 7.66
C HIS A 75 -8.45 -2.27 8.73
N SER A 76 -8.09 -3.48 8.38
CA SER A 76 -8.09 -4.60 9.33
C SER A 76 -7.14 -4.35 10.50
N TYR A 77 -5.96 -3.80 10.21
CA TYR A 77 -5.00 -3.51 11.26
C TYR A 77 -5.38 -2.30 12.10
N LEU A 78 -5.91 -1.26 11.48
CA LEU A 78 -6.43 -0.13 12.22
C LEU A 78 -7.53 -0.55 13.17
N TRP A 79 -8.42 -1.37 12.70
CA TRP A 79 -9.51 -1.88 13.51
C TRP A 79 -8.98 -2.67 14.70
N ARG A 80 -8.01 -3.54 14.43
CA ARG A 80 -7.47 -4.42 15.47
C ARG A 80 -6.70 -3.66 16.54
N TYR A 81 -5.86 -2.71 16.14
CA TYR A 81 -4.95 -2.07 17.09
C TYR A 81 -5.46 -0.74 17.62
N ASN A 82 -6.24 -0.01 16.87
CA ASN A 82 -6.80 1.26 17.35
C ASN A 82 -7.87 1.04 18.40
N ILE A 83 -8.65 0.01 18.23
CA ILE A 83 -9.70 -0.27 19.23
C ILE A 83 -9.06 -0.68 20.55
N ALA A 84 -7.92 -1.37 20.47
CA ALA A 84 -7.21 -1.77 21.66
C ALA A 84 -6.55 -0.60 22.38
N SER A 85 -6.35 0.49 21.67
CA SER A 85 -5.77 1.67 22.30
C SER A 85 -6.87 2.59 22.80
#